data_bcbed944cb35d80431419b7660c5504e
#
_entry.id   bcbed944cb35d80431419b7660c5504e
#
_cell.length_a   1.000
_cell.length_b   1.000
_cell.length_c   1.000
_cell.angle_alpha   90.00
_cell.angle_beta   90.00
_cell.angle_gamma   90.00
#
_symmetry.space_group_name_H-M   'P 1'
#
loop_
_entity.id
_entity.type
_entity.pdbx_description
1 polymer ?
#
loop_
_entity_poly.entity_id
_entity_poly.type
_entity_poly.pdbx_seq_one_letter_code
_entity_poly.pdbx_strand_id
1 'polypeptide(L)'
;VVGLNSDASTTRLKGKGRPINPVEGRAEVLAALEAVDLVVVLDEDTPLELIGRVRPAVLVKGADYTRDEVVGREIVEQAGGDVILVGLVPGHSTTAIVKRAHPEKQTVED
;
A
#
# COMPACT_ATOMS: atom_id res chain seq x y z
N VAL A 1 8.00 4.75 8.43
CA VAL A 1 6.58 4.54 8.74
C VAL A 1 5.89 3.88 7.56
N VAL A 2 5.18 2.80 7.81
CA VAL A 2 4.40 2.11 6.80
C VAL A 2 2.92 2.27 7.12
N GLY A 3 2.15 2.80 6.18
CA GLY A 3 0.69 2.83 6.25
C GLY A 3 0.12 1.55 5.65
N LEU A 4 -0.62 0.80 6.43
CA LEU A 4 -1.15 -0.50 6.04
C LEU A 4 -2.67 -0.49 6.09
N ASN A 5 -3.31 -0.82 4.98
CA ASN A 5 -4.77 -0.87 4.94
C ASN A 5 -5.31 -1.97 5.84
N SER A 6 -6.39 -1.65 6.59
CA SER A 6 -7.14 -2.63 7.36
C SER A 6 -7.75 -3.68 6.44
N ASP A 7 -8.24 -4.77 7.01
CA ASP A 7 -8.91 -5.81 6.23
C ASP A 7 -10.16 -5.26 5.54
N ALA A 8 -10.95 -4.45 6.24
CA ALA A 8 -12.14 -3.83 5.66
C ALA A 8 -11.80 -2.90 4.49
N SER A 9 -10.78 -2.05 4.67
CA SER A 9 -10.30 -1.15 3.62
C SER A 9 -9.80 -1.93 2.41
N THR A 10 -9.01 -2.98 2.63
CA THR A 10 -8.49 -3.82 1.56
C THR A 10 -9.62 -4.49 0.78
N THR A 11 -10.64 -4.99 1.48
CA THR A 11 -11.80 -5.59 0.82
C THR A 11 -12.54 -4.58 -0.04
N ARG A 12 -12.73 -3.36 0.45
CA ARG A 12 -13.39 -2.30 -0.34
C ARG A 12 -12.61 -1.94 -1.60
N LEU A 13 -11.28 -1.91 -1.51
CA LEU A 13 -10.42 -1.48 -2.62
C LEU A 13 -10.12 -2.60 -3.61
N LYS A 14 -9.98 -3.83 -3.13
CA LYS A 14 -9.53 -4.97 -3.95
C LYS A 14 -10.57 -6.07 -4.14
N GLY A 15 -11.71 -5.98 -3.47
CA GLY A 15 -12.82 -6.90 -3.65
C GLY A 15 -12.83 -8.10 -2.71
N LYS A 16 -13.84 -8.95 -2.87
CA LYS A 16 -14.02 -10.15 -2.06
C LYS A 16 -12.81 -11.08 -2.16
N GLY A 17 -12.51 -11.75 -1.05
CA GLY A 17 -11.37 -12.65 -0.98
C GLY A 17 -10.04 -11.95 -0.69
N ARG A 18 -10.06 -10.64 -0.52
CA ARG A 18 -8.88 -9.84 -0.19
C ARG A 18 -9.11 -9.15 1.16
N PRO A 19 -8.12 -9.07 2.06
CA PRO A 19 -6.77 -9.55 1.86
C PRO A 19 -6.66 -11.08 1.99
N ILE A 20 -5.61 -11.64 1.43
CA ILE A 20 -5.30 -13.06 1.59
C ILE A 20 -4.80 -13.31 3.01
N ASN A 21 -3.97 -12.41 3.53
CA ASN A 21 -3.49 -12.45 4.90
C ASN A 21 -4.15 -11.34 5.72
N PRO A 22 -4.64 -11.63 6.93
CA PRO A 22 -5.25 -10.62 7.78
C PRO A 22 -4.24 -9.55 8.20
N VAL A 23 -4.75 -8.38 8.60
CA VAL A 23 -3.91 -7.22 8.91
C VAL A 23 -2.93 -7.50 10.04
N GLU A 24 -3.32 -8.29 11.03
CA GLU A 24 -2.43 -8.64 12.14
C GLU A 24 -1.16 -9.33 11.63
N GLY A 25 -1.31 -10.31 10.75
CA GLY A 25 -0.17 -11.03 10.17
C GLY A 25 0.67 -10.14 9.26
N ARG A 26 0.02 -9.32 8.42
CA ARG A 26 0.72 -8.39 7.53
C ARG A 26 1.52 -7.35 8.33
N ALA A 27 0.91 -6.80 9.38
CA ALA A 27 1.57 -5.82 10.25
C ALA A 27 2.76 -6.43 10.99
N GLU A 28 2.61 -7.64 11.47
CA GLU A 28 3.66 -8.34 12.19
C GLU A 28 4.89 -8.59 11.32
N VAL A 29 4.68 -9.03 10.09
CA VAL A 29 5.77 -9.23 9.13
C VAL A 29 6.49 -7.93 8.83
N LEU A 30 5.74 -6.85 8.57
CA LEU A 30 6.34 -5.55 8.28
C LEU A 30 7.09 -4.98 9.48
N ALA A 31 6.52 -5.10 10.67
CA ALA A 31 7.13 -4.59 11.88
C ALA A 31 8.42 -5.33 12.26
N ALA A 32 8.59 -6.55 11.76
CA ALA A 32 9.80 -7.33 12.00
C ALA A 32 11.00 -6.90 11.13
N LEU A 33 10.75 -6.11 10.10
CA LEU A 33 11.83 -5.63 9.23
C LEU A 33 12.62 -4.52 9.91
N GLU A 34 13.93 -4.62 9.85
CA GLU A 34 14.81 -3.64 10.48
C GLU A 34 14.57 -2.22 9.97
N ALA A 35 14.26 -2.08 8.69
CA ALA A 35 14.03 -0.77 8.08
C ALA A 35 12.71 -0.12 8.46
N VAL A 36 11.81 -0.84 9.15
CA VAL A 36 10.49 -0.34 9.51
C VAL A 36 10.46 0.03 11.00
N ASP A 37 10.21 1.30 11.28
CA ASP A 37 10.14 1.81 12.65
C ASP A 37 8.73 1.79 13.22
N LEU A 38 7.72 1.92 12.36
CA LEU A 38 6.34 2.02 12.79
C LEU A 38 5.41 1.55 11.70
N VAL A 39 4.43 0.73 12.05
CA VAL A 39 3.34 0.32 11.16
C VAL A 39 2.05 0.94 11.69
N VAL A 40 1.33 1.67 10.85
CA VAL A 40 0.05 2.29 11.18
C VAL A 40 -1.02 1.66 10.31
N VAL A 41 -2.02 1.06 10.95
CA VAL A 41 -3.18 0.51 10.22
C VAL A 41 -4.14 1.63 9.92
N LEU A 42 -4.52 1.77 8.65
CA LEU A 42 -5.51 2.75 8.24
C LEU A 42 -6.77 2.06 7.72
N ASP A 43 -7.91 2.56 8.16
CA ASP A 43 -9.21 2.02 7.80
C ASP A 43 -9.84 2.81 6.64
N GLU A 44 -9.31 3.97 6.35
CA GLU A 44 -9.76 4.84 5.27
C GLU A 44 -9.35 4.26 3.90
N ASP A 45 -10.03 4.69 2.84
CA ASP A 45 -9.73 4.23 1.49
C ASP A 45 -8.42 4.80 0.96
N THR A 46 -8.00 5.95 1.47
CA THR A 46 -6.74 6.59 1.07
C THR A 46 -5.89 6.94 2.28
N PRO A 47 -4.58 7.05 2.14
CA PRO A 47 -3.69 7.43 3.24
C PRO A 47 -3.59 8.94 3.48
N LEU A 48 -4.50 9.74 2.93
CA LEU A 48 -4.41 11.21 2.98
C LEU A 48 -4.31 11.75 4.40
N GLU A 49 -5.15 11.27 5.31
CA GLU A 49 -5.15 11.72 6.69
C GLU A 49 -3.84 11.35 7.39
N LEU A 50 -3.36 10.14 7.19
CA LEU A 50 -2.09 9.70 7.76
C LEU A 50 -0.94 10.56 7.25
N ILE A 51 -0.89 10.84 5.96
CA ILE A 51 0.15 11.66 5.35
C ILE A 51 0.11 13.08 5.93
N GLY A 52 -1.09 13.62 6.11
CA GLY A 52 -1.26 14.95 6.70
C GLY A 52 -0.78 15.03 8.15
N ARG A 53 -0.89 13.95 8.90
CA ARG A 53 -0.42 13.88 10.28
C ARG A 53 1.08 13.63 10.38
N VAL A 54 1.61 12.74 9.57
CA VAL A 54 3.03 12.38 9.58
C VAL A 54 3.89 13.45 8.95
N ARG A 55 3.40 14.07 7.87
CA ARG A 55 4.14 15.05 7.06
C ARG A 55 5.53 14.51 6.69
N PRO A 56 5.58 13.40 5.95
CA PRO A 56 6.85 12.78 5.65
C PRO A 56 7.72 13.63 4.72
N ALA A 57 9.01 13.55 4.89
CA ALA A 57 9.95 14.18 3.96
C ALA A 57 9.96 13.44 2.62
N VAL A 58 9.71 12.14 2.65
CA VAL A 58 9.65 11.30 1.45
C VAL A 58 8.41 10.42 1.53
N LEU A 59 7.59 10.46 0.48
CA LEU A 59 6.43 9.59 0.32
C LEU A 59 6.75 8.58 -0.76
N VAL A 60 6.66 7.29 -0.43
CA VAL A 60 6.97 6.21 -1.36
C VAL A 60 5.70 5.48 -1.77
N LYS A 61 5.56 5.21 -3.06
CA LYS A 61 4.41 4.49 -3.62
C LYS A 61 4.89 3.52 -4.71
N GLY A 62 4.14 2.43 -4.91
CA GLY A 62 4.42 1.50 -6.00
C GLY A 62 4.28 2.15 -7.38
N ALA A 63 5.02 1.65 -8.36
CA ALA A 63 5.18 2.31 -9.65
C ALA A 63 4.04 2.09 -10.64
N ASP A 64 2.98 1.41 -10.27
CA ASP A 64 1.76 1.31 -11.06
C ASP A 64 0.89 2.59 -10.96
N TYR A 65 1.40 3.61 -10.28
CA TYR A 65 0.81 4.94 -10.21
C TYR A 65 1.70 5.95 -10.90
N THR A 66 1.09 7.00 -11.48
CA THR A 66 1.85 8.17 -11.90
C THR A 66 1.99 9.12 -10.72
N ARG A 67 2.96 10.04 -10.78
CA ARG A 67 3.16 11.03 -9.71
C ARG A 67 1.88 11.81 -9.40
N ASP A 68 1.15 12.20 -10.42
CA ASP A 68 -0.06 13.00 -10.26
C ASP A 68 -1.20 12.23 -9.59
N GLU A 69 -1.18 10.91 -9.65
CA GLU A 69 -2.19 10.05 -9.05
C GLU A 69 -1.92 9.75 -7.58
N VAL A 70 -0.73 10.08 -7.08
CA VAL A 70 -0.37 9.75 -5.69
C VAL A 70 -1.12 10.65 -4.72
N VAL A 71 -1.94 10.04 -3.88
CA VAL A 71 -2.68 10.75 -2.83
C VAL A 71 -1.69 11.32 -1.82
N GLY A 72 -1.86 12.59 -1.47
CA GLY A 72 -0.99 13.26 -0.50
C GLY A 72 0.25 13.92 -1.09
N ARG A 73 0.48 13.78 -2.40
CA ARG A 73 1.63 14.39 -3.06
C ARG A 73 1.76 15.88 -2.76
N GLU A 74 0.65 16.61 -2.86
CA GLU A 74 0.67 18.06 -2.65
C GLU A 74 1.12 18.43 -1.24
N ILE A 75 0.66 17.68 -0.23
CA ILE A 75 1.06 17.93 1.16
C ILE A 75 2.57 17.78 1.31
N VAL A 76 3.13 16.73 0.74
CA VAL A 76 4.55 16.43 0.83
C VAL A 76 5.38 17.47 0.09
N GLU A 77 5.01 17.77 -1.15
CA GLU A 77 5.76 18.71 -1.99
C GLU A 77 5.71 20.14 -1.46
N GLN A 78 4.56 20.58 -0.94
CA GLN A 78 4.43 21.92 -0.34
C GLN A 78 5.30 22.07 0.90
N ALA A 79 5.57 20.98 1.60
CA ALA A 79 6.46 21.00 2.77
C ALA A 79 7.94 20.82 2.39
N GLY A 80 8.27 20.80 1.09
CA GLY A 80 9.64 20.64 0.61
C GLY A 80 10.11 19.20 0.48
N GLY A 81 9.20 18.23 0.62
CA GLY A 81 9.53 16.82 0.49
C GLY A 81 9.42 16.29 -0.93
N ASP A 82 9.67 15.01 -1.08
CA ASP A 82 9.67 14.31 -2.36
C ASP A 82 8.69 13.14 -2.38
N VAL A 83 8.19 12.83 -3.57
CA VAL A 83 7.42 11.62 -3.85
C VAL A 83 8.26 10.71 -4.74
N ILE A 84 8.47 9.48 -4.29
CA ILE A 84 9.26 8.49 -5.01
C ILE A 84 8.37 7.32 -5.42
N LEU A 85 8.42 6.97 -6.71
CA LEU A 85 7.76 5.79 -7.24
C LEU A 85 8.77 4.65 -7.32
N VAL A 86 8.44 3.52 -6.72
CA VAL A 86 9.33 2.35 -6.70
C VAL A 86 8.77 1.31 -7.67
N GLY A 87 9.62 0.81 -8.58
CA GLY A 87 9.23 -0.21 -9.52
C GLY A 87 8.86 -1.52 -8.83
N LEU A 88 7.81 -2.16 -9.32
CA LEU A 88 7.40 -3.46 -8.81
C LEU A 88 8.31 -4.56 -9.38
N VAL A 89 8.60 -5.57 -8.55
CA VAL A 89 9.31 -6.75 -9.02
C VAL A 89 8.29 -7.63 -9.75
N PRO A 90 8.50 -7.95 -11.05
CA PRO A 90 7.53 -8.74 -11.80
C PRO A 90 7.20 -10.08 -11.14
N GLY A 91 5.91 -10.41 -11.09
CA GLY A 91 5.45 -11.67 -10.53
C GLY A 91 5.35 -11.74 -9.01
N HIS A 92 5.70 -10.68 -8.30
CA HIS A 92 5.70 -10.63 -6.83
C HIS A 92 4.51 -9.87 -6.23
N SER A 93 3.61 -9.33 -7.06
CA SER A 93 2.38 -8.73 -6.54
C SER A 93 1.44 -9.82 -6.00
N THR A 94 0.55 -9.43 -5.08
CA THR A 94 -0.47 -10.36 -4.57
C THR A 94 -1.36 -10.88 -5.69
N THR A 95 -1.71 -10.04 -6.64
CA THR A 95 -2.53 -10.44 -7.79
C THR A 95 -1.82 -11.50 -8.63
N ALA A 96 -0.52 -11.33 -8.90
CA ALA A 96 0.25 -12.33 -9.62
C ALA A 96 0.30 -13.66 -8.87
N ILE A 97 0.43 -13.63 -7.55
CA ILE A 97 0.42 -14.84 -6.72
C ILE A 97 -0.95 -15.53 -6.81
N VAL A 98 -2.03 -14.78 -6.72
CA VAL A 98 -3.39 -15.31 -6.83
C VAL A 98 -3.62 -15.94 -8.19
N LYS A 99 -3.19 -15.30 -9.26
CA LYS A 99 -3.32 -15.84 -10.63
C LYS A 99 -2.56 -17.15 -10.81
N ARG A 100 -1.37 -17.27 -10.22
CA ARG A 100 -0.60 -18.52 -10.28
C ARG A 100 -1.26 -19.64 -9.50
N ALA A 101 -1.87 -19.33 -8.36
CA ALA A 101 -2.56 -20.32 -7.54
C ALA A 101 -3.92 -20.73 -8.14
N HIS A 102 -4.61 -19.83 -8.86
CA HIS A 102 -5.94 -20.05 -9.43
C HIS A 102 -5.99 -19.56 -10.88
N PRO A 103 -5.32 -20.25 -11.83
CA PRO A 103 -5.25 -19.78 -13.22
C PRO A 103 -6.61 -19.55 -13.86
N GLU A 104 -7.62 -20.34 -13.49
CA GLU A 104 -8.97 -20.24 -14.03
C GLU A 104 -9.74 -19.02 -13.53
N LYS A 105 -9.23 -18.30 -12.56
CA LYS A 105 -9.87 -17.11 -11.95
C LYS A 105 -9.11 -15.83 -12.24
N GLN A 106 -8.60 -15.67 -13.43
CA GLN A 106 -7.75 -14.53 -13.80
C GLN A 106 -8.54 -13.29 -14.17
N THR A 107 -9.57 -12.96 -13.42
CA THR A 107 -10.37 -11.78 -13.67
C THR A 107 -10.09 -10.64 -12.68
N VAL A 108 -9.23 -10.89 -11.72
CA VAL A 108 -8.90 -9.92 -10.68
C VAL A 108 -7.64 -9.14 -11.08
N GLU A 109 -7.76 -7.82 -11.04
CA GLU A 109 -6.63 -6.91 -11.27
C GLU A 109 -6.41 -6.03 -10.05
N ASP A 110 -5.17 -5.68 -9.81
CA ASP A 110 -4.81 -4.74 -8.76
C ASP A 110 -5.02 -3.30 -9.20
#